data_185f6044cc2f3a4259f051d1ff58f412
#
_entry.id   185f6044cc2f3a4259f051d1ff58f412
#
_cell.length_a   1.000
_cell.length_b   1.000
_cell.length_c   1.000
_cell.angle_alpha   90.00
_cell.angle_beta   90.00
_cell.angle_gamma   90.00
#
_symmetry.space_group_name_H-M   'P 1'
#
loop_
_entity.id
_entity.type
_entity.pdbx_description
1 polymer ?
#
loop_
_entity_poly.entity_id
_entity_poly.type
_entity_poly.pdbx_seq_one_letter_code
_entity_poly.pdbx_strand_id
1 'polypeptide(L)'
;MLIGIFGAKDDPQCQQMASVLEAKGHSAFLVEADAIGQGHDHSIDQDGIFYGDQCLDEIPAFYLRHITSPMAPIVRMQEGEEPVLYRDWFTEYMHMREQQGLVISFLLALEERGACLVNPPFAGSVNQYKPFQLSGLRHHGIPLPRTLVTNNPERVKRFLEEVGDVVFKPSMGGALCRRLDKDKLEELELIRKSPVIFQECIEGEDVRVMMVNGEAVSSMIVDSTTLDFRDDPNYSSGAGTYRELELPDDIVAMCAKAQSLLGLRFAGIDLKYCDNDTYYFIEANSSP
;
A
#
# COMPACT_ATOMS: atom_id res chain seq x y z
N MET A 1 0.44 -28.65 0.21
CA MET A 1 0.59 -27.78 1.38
C MET A 1 -0.59 -26.81 1.39
N LEU A 2 -1.17 -26.53 2.56
CA LEU A 2 -2.23 -25.53 2.69
C LEU A 2 -1.57 -24.14 2.84
N ILE A 3 -2.06 -23.15 2.10
CA ILE A 3 -1.61 -21.75 2.13
C ILE A 3 -2.81 -20.87 2.44
N GLY A 4 -2.68 -20.00 3.43
CA GLY A 4 -3.72 -19.04 3.79
C GLY A 4 -3.70 -17.82 2.88
N ILE A 5 -4.86 -17.26 2.61
CA ILE A 5 -5.04 -15.97 1.93
C ILE A 5 -5.93 -15.12 2.84
N PHE A 6 -5.39 -14.01 3.36
CA PHE A 6 -6.19 -12.98 4.01
C PHE A 6 -6.64 -11.97 2.96
N GLY A 7 -7.95 -11.90 2.67
CA GLY A 7 -8.47 -11.00 1.67
C GLY A 7 -9.96 -11.15 1.46
N ALA A 8 -10.50 -10.54 0.41
CA ALA A 8 -11.90 -10.66 0.04
C ALA A 8 -12.10 -11.75 -1.03
N LYS A 9 -13.22 -12.46 -0.94
CA LYS A 9 -13.56 -13.54 -1.88
C LYS A 9 -13.73 -13.07 -3.31
N ASP A 10 -14.18 -11.84 -3.49
CA ASP A 10 -14.40 -11.21 -4.79
C ASP A 10 -13.19 -10.40 -5.29
N ASP A 11 -12.08 -10.33 -4.53
CA ASP A 11 -10.86 -9.69 -4.98
C ASP A 11 -10.17 -10.54 -6.06
N PRO A 12 -9.97 -9.99 -7.29
CA PRO A 12 -9.37 -10.75 -8.40
C PRO A 12 -7.97 -11.28 -8.10
N GLN A 13 -7.18 -10.60 -7.26
CA GLN A 13 -5.84 -11.07 -6.90
C GLN A 13 -5.89 -12.24 -5.92
N CYS A 14 -6.85 -12.24 -4.99
CA CYS A 14 -7.08 -13.41 -4.13
C CYS A 14 -7.47 -14.63 -4.94
N GLN A 15 -8.39 -14.47 -5.91
CA GLN A 15 -8.81 -15.55 -6.81
C GLN A 15 -7.65 -16.05 -7.69
N GLN A 16 -6.87 -15.13 -8.25
CA GLN A 16 -5.70 -15.50 -9.05
C GLN A 16 -4.65 -16.22 -8.22
N MET A 17 -4.38 -15.76 -6.98
CA MET A 17 -3.45 -16.43 -6.08
C MET A 17 -3.92 -17.86 -5.76
N ALA A 18 -5.19 -18.05 -5.43
CA ALA A 18 -5.74 -19.37 -5.18
C ALA A 18 -5.58 -20.29 -6.40
N SER A 19 -5.92 -19.82 -7.60
CA SER A 19 -5.76 -20.58 -8.84
C SER A 19 -4.32 -20.96 -9.13
N VAL A 20 -3.36 -20.07 -8.91
CA VAL A 20 -1.92 -20.33 -9.10
C VAL A 20 -1.42 -21.37 -8.08
N LEU A 21 -1.86 -21.29 -6.82
CA LEU A 21 -1.50 -22.26 -5.80
C LEU A 21 -2.01 -23.65 -6.16
N GLU A 22 -3.25 -23.78 -6.60
CA GLU A 22 -3.85 -25.05 -7.04
C GLU A 22 -3.11 -25.61 -8.25
N ALA A 23 -2.78 -24.79 -9.25
CA ALA A 23 -2.00 -25.21 -10.42
C ALA A 23 -0.59 -25.73 -10.04
N LYS A 24 -0.06 -25.27 -8.91
CA LYS A 24 1.22 -25.72 -8.36
C LYS A 24 1.09 -26.91 -7.38
N GLY A 25 -0.11 -27.49 -7.22
CA GLY A 25 -0.36 -28.63 -6.33
C GLY A 25 -0.45 -28.27 -4.84
N HIS A 26 -0.81 -27.02 -4.54
CA HIS A 26 -1.12 -26.56 -3.18
C HIS A 26 -2.62 -26.33 -3.03
N SER A 27 -3.10 -26.20 -1.79
CA SER A 27 -4.48 -25.81 -1.48
C SER A 27 -4.49 -24.39 -0.92
N ALA A 28 -5.46 -23.60 -1.30
CA ALA A 28 -5.67 -22.27 -0.75
C ALA A 28 -6.80 -22.30 0.30
N PHE A 29 -6.62 -21.55 1.40
CA PHE A 29 -7.65 -21.31 2.40
C PHE A 29 -7.86 -19.82 2.55
N LEU A 30 -9.07 -19.34 2.22
CA LEU A 30 -9.40 -17.92 2.30
C LEU A 30 -9.91 -17.57 3.70
N VAL A 31 -9.29 -16.56 4.30
CA VAL A 31 -9.75 -15.87 5.50
C VAL A 31 -10.26 -14.50 5.09
N GLU A 32 -11.58 -14.33 5.15
CA GLU A 32 -12.23 -13.07 4.78
C GLU A 32 -12.16 -12.10 5.97
N ALA A 33 -11.13 -11.25 6.00
CA ALA A 33 -10.90 -10.31 7.08
C ALA A 33 -12.06 -9.34 7.30
N ASP A 34 -12.77 -8.97 6.23
CA ASP A 34 -13.94 -8.07 6.28
C ASP A 34 -15.21 -8.79 6.77
N ALA A 35 -15.23 -10.12 6.73
CA ALA A 35 -16.35 -10.93 7.23
C ALA A 35 -16.22 -11.26 8.73
N ILE A 36 -15.13 -10.87 9.36
CA ILE A 36 -14.94 -10.99 10.81
C ILE A 36 -16.01 -10.17 11.52
N GLY A 37 -16.81 -10.85 12.36
CA GLY A 37 -17.98 -10.25 13.01
C GLY A 37 -19.27 -10.26 12.18
N GLN A 38 -19.23 -10.80 10.94
CA GLN A 38 -20.42 -10.92 10.08
C GLN A 38 -20.91 -12.39 9.95
N GLY A 39 -20.81 -13.17 11.03
CA GLY A 39 -21.34 -14.53 11.08
C GLY A 39 -20.33 -15.65 10.91
N HIS A 40 -19.03 -15.32 10.91
CA HIS A 40 -17.97 -16.31 11.04
C HIS A 40 -17.41 -16.30 12.47
N ASP A 41 -17.32 -17.46 13.09
CA ASP A 41 -16.71 -17.59 14.41
C ASP A 41 -15.19 -17.44 14.28
N HIS A 42 -14.63 -16.67 15.19
CA HIS A 42 -13.19 -16.43 15.28
C HIS A 42 -12.78 -16.55 16.75
N SER A 43 -11.73 -17.28 17.01
CA SER A 43 -11.19 -17.37 18.34
C SER A 43 -9.67 -17.45 18.36
N ILE A 44 -9.09 -16.97 19.44
CA ILE A 44 -7.72 -17.21 19.85
C ILE A 44 -7.76 -17.61 21.33
N ASP A 45 -7.26 -18.80 21.61
CA ASP A 45 -7.22 -19.36 22.96
C ASP A 45 -5.95 -20.22 23.16
N GLN A 46 -5.92 -21.02 24.23
CA GLN A 46 -4.80 -21.92 24.53
C GLN A 46 -4.63 -23.05 23.50
N ASP A 47 -5.67 -23.39 22.78
CA ASP A 47 -5.69 -24.50 21.82
C ASP A 47 -5.34 -24.05 20.41
N GLY A 48 -5.40 -22.73 20.12
CA GLY A 48 -4.98 -22.21 18.84
C GLY A 48 -5.68 -20.92 18.39
N ILE A 49 -5.47 -20.62 17.12
CA ILE A 49 -6.14 -19.53 16.38
C ILE A 49 -7.09 -20.18 15.37
N PHE A 50 -8.37 -19.85 15.45
CA PHE A 50 -9.41 -20.49 14.65
C PHE A 50 -10.18 -19.49 13.80
N TYR A 51 -10.48 -19.89 12.58
CA TYR A 51 -11.44 -19.27 11.67
C TYR A 51 -12.49 -20.32 11.28
N GLY A 52 -13.70 -20.23 11.86
CA GLY A 52 -14.64 -21.34 11.87
C GLY A 52 -14.04 -22.59 12.50
N ASP A 53 -14.11 -23.70 11.81
CA ASP A 53 -13.54 -24.98 12.25
C ASP A 53 -12.04 -25.15 11.89
N GLN A 54 -11.46 -24.21 11.12
CA GLN A 54 -10.07 -24.30 10.68
C GLN A 54 -9.11 -23.73 11.70
N CYS A 55 -8.18 -24.53 12.17
CA CYS A 55 -7.03 -24.10 12.94
C CYS A 55 -6.00 -23.42 12.02
N LEU A 56 -5.78 -22.12 12.23
CA LEU A 56 -4.86 -21.34 11.40
C LEU A 56 -3.38 -21.64 11.74
N ASP A 57 -3.08 -22.14 12.94
CA ASP A 57 -1.72 -22.54 13.34
C ASP A 57 -1.18 -23.71 12.48
N GLU A 58 -2.05 -24.48 11.85
CA GLU A 58 -1.67 -25.56 10.94
C GLU A 58 -1.25 -25.05 9.55
N ILE A 59 -1.43 -23.76 9.27
CA ILE A 59 -1.14 -23.14 7.97
C ILE A 59 0.24 -22.48 8.05
N PRO A 60 1.25 -22.98 7.30
CA PRO A 60 2.62 -22.51 7.45
C PRO A 60 2.92 -21.16 6.80
N ALA A 61 2.06 -20.69 5.90
CA ALA A 61 2.25 -19.42 5.19
C ALA A 61 0.94 -18.76 4.80
N PHE A 62 0.93 -17.42 4.82
CA PHE A 62 -0.21 -16.61 4.44
C PHE A 62 0.17 -15.50 3.48
N TYR A 63 -0.63 -15.33 2.43
CA TYR A 63 -0.62 -14.14 1.59
C TYR A 63 -1.64 -13.13 2.15
N LEU A 64 -1.16 -11.92 2.45
CA LEU A 64 -1.98 -10.86 3.05
C LEU A 64 -2.31 -9.81 2.00
N ARG A 65 -3.51 -9.88 1.44
CA ARG A 65 -3.97 -8.94 0.40
C ARG A 65 -4.58 -7.67 1.01
N HIS A 66 -5.50 -7.83 1.92
CA HIS A 66 -6.13 -6.74 2.65
C HIS A 66 -6.05 -7.01 4.14
N ILE A 67 -5.15 -6.30 4.80
CA ILE A 67 -5.16 -6.20 6.26
C ILE A 67 -5.92 -4.91 6.54
N THR A 68 -7.21 -5.00 6.75
CA THR A 68 -8.14 -3.94 7.15
C THR A 68 -7.60 -2.50 7.03
N SER A 69 -8.26 -1.70 6.22
CA SER A 69 -8.00 -0.25 6.20
C SER A 69 -8.44 0.36 7.53
N PRO A 70 -7.59 1.15 8.23
CA PRO A 70 -8.02 1.91 9.41
C PRO A 70 -8.94 3.08 9.04
N MET A 71 -9.45 3.12 7.82
CA MET A 71 -10.39 4.16 7.40
C MET A 71 -11.70 4.00 8.16
N ALA A 72 -12.15 5.10 8.77
CA ALA A 72 -13.50 5.19 9.31
C ALA A 72 -14.52 4.71 8.26
N PRO A 73 -15.58 3.99 8.66
CA PRO A 73 -16.59 3.54 7.73
C PRO A 73 -17.13 4.75 6.98
N ILE A 74 -16.99 4.71 5.67
CA ILE A 74 -17.86 5.53 4.83
C ILE A 74 -19.21 4.83 4.96
N VAL A 75 -20.08 5.38 5.80
CA VAL A 75 -21.47 4.94 5.85
C VAL A 75 -22.03 5.20 4.46
N ARG A 76 -22.12 4.15 3.65
CA ARG A 76 -22.82 4.21 2.37
C ARG A 76 -24.30 4.32 2.70
N MET A 77 -24.81 5.54 2.65
CA MET A 77 -26.24 5.78 2.68
C MET A 77 -26.85 5.15 1.43
N GLN A 78 -27.84 4.30 1.61
CA GLN A 78 -28.68 3.86 0.50
C GLN A 78 -29.56 5.05 0.08
N GLU A 79 -29.80 5.17 -1.22
CA GLU A 79 -30.65 6.25 -1.77
C GLU A 79 -32.04 6.16 -1.16
N GLY A 80 -32.45 7.18 -0.40
CA GLY A 80 -33.76 7.26 0.28
C GLY A 80 -33.76 6.99 1.80
N GLU A 81 -32.63 6.67 2.41
CA GLU A 81 -32.51 6.59 3.86
C GLU A 81 -32.17 7.96 4.46
N GLU A 82 -32.93 8.37 5.48
CA GLU A 82 -32.53 9.51 6.29
C GLU A 82 -31.22 9.17 7.02
N PRO A 83 -30.27 10.12 7.08
CA PRO A 83 -29.00 9.89 7.79
C PRO A 83 -29.27 9.60 9.26
N VAL A 84 -29.17 8.34 9.64
CA VAL A 84 -29.11 7.88 11.05
C VAL A 84 -27.73 8.27 11.63
N LEU A 85 -27.32 9.49 11.37
CA LEU A 85 -25.95 9.98 11.41
C LEU A 85 -25.39 10.12 12.83
N TYR A 86 -26.18 9.94 13.88
CA TYR A 86 -25.72 10.24 15.22
C TYR A 86 -25.99 9.15 16.24
N ARG A 87 -26.71 8.11 15.89
CA ARG A 87 -27.03 7.06 16.88
C ARG A 87 -26.01 5.93 16.89
N ASP A 88 -25.42 5.55 15.74
CA ASP A 88 -24.65 4.31 15.62
C ASP A 88 -23.23 4.47 15.06
N TRP A 89 -22.81 5.66 14.56
CA TRP A 89 -21.46 5.82 13.99
C TRP A 89 -20.35 5.46 15.01
N PHE A 90 -20.55 5.78 16.28
CA PHE A 90 -19.57 5.46 17.32
C PHE A 90 -19.54 3.96 17.60
N THR A 91 -20.70 3.33 17.63
CA THR A 91 -20.82 1.88 17.80
C THR A 91 -20.19 1.15 16.62
N GLU A 92 -20.50 1.55 15.39
CA GLU A 92 -19.88 0.98 14.18
C GLU A 92 -18.37 1.20 14.15
N TYR A 93 -17.90 2.39 14.50
CA TYR A 93 -16.48 2.68 14.61
C TYR A 93 -15.80 1.80 15.67
N MET A 94 -16.43 1.58 16.81
CA MET A 94 -15.89 0.69 17.87
C MET A 94 -15.87 -0.76 17.40
N HIS A 95 -16.95 -1.25 16.75
CA HIS A 95 -16.96 -2.60 16.18
C HIS A 95 -15.81 -2.80 15.20
N MET A 96 -15.59 -1.87 14.28
CA MET A 96 -14.47 -1.95 13.34
C MET A 96 -13.12 -1.98 14.03
N ARG A 97 -12.94 -1.19 15.10
CA ARG A 97 -11.70 -1.19 15.87
C ARG A 97 -11.44 -2.52 16.57
N GLU A 98 -12.48 -3.12 17.17
CA GLU A 98 -12.38 -4.43 17.80
C GLU A 98 -12.06 -5.52 16.77
N GLN A 99 -12.73 -5.53 15.61
CA GLN A 99 -12.46 -6.44 14.51
C GLN A 99 -11.03 -6.28 14.00
N GLN A 100 -10.59 -5.05 13.74
CA GLN A 100 -9.23 -4.77 13.33
C GLN A 100 -8.20 -5.23 14.37
N GLY A 101 -8.46 -4.97 15.65
CA GLY A 101 -7.62 -5.41 16.74
C GLY A 101 -7.48 -6.93 16.78
N LEU A 102 -8.57 -7.65 16.56
CA LEU A 102 -8.58 -9.11 16.51
C LEU A 102 -7.79 -9.64 15.30
N VAL A 103 -8.03 -9.12 14.10
CA VAL A 103 -7.29 -9.53 12.89
C VAL A 103 -5.78 -9.32 13.05
N ILE A 104 -5.37 -8.14 13.52
CA ILE A 104 -3.95 -7.86 13.76
C ILE A 104 -3.38 -8.79 14.84
N SER A 105 -4.14 -9.08 15.89
CA SER A 105 -3.72 -10.03 16.93
C SER A 105 -3.50 -11.43 16.36
N PHE A 106 -4.39 -11.90 15.49
CA PHE A 106 -4.23 -13.19 14.80
C PHE A 106 -2.94 -13.21 13.99
N LEU A 107 -2.72 -12.19 13.15
CA LEU A 107 -1.55 -12.13 12.30
C LEU A 107 -0.24 -12.08 13.10
N LEU A 108 -0.20 -11.29 14.19
CA LEU A 108 0.96 -11.22 15.06
C LEU A 108 1.22 -12.54 15.77
N ALA A 109 0.16 -13.20 16.27
CA ALA A 109 0.30 -14.49 16.92
C ALA A 109 0.72 -15.59 15.94
N LEU A 110 0.21 -15.62 14.71
CA LEU A 110 0.65 -16.52 13.65
C LEU A 110 2.12 -16.31 13.31
N GLU A 111 2.58 -15.06 13.20
CA GLU A 111 3.98 -14.74 12.94
C GLU A 111 4.88 -15.21 14.10
N GLU A 112 4.49 -14.94 15.35
CA GLU A 112 5.21 -15.39 16.54
C GLU A 112 5.33 -16.93 16.61
N ARG A 113 4.30 -17.64 16.15
CA ARG A 113 4.27 -19.12 16.08
C ARG A 113 4.99 -19.67 14.85
N GLY A 114 5.59 -18.81 14.02
CA GLY A 114 6.47 -19.20 12.91
C GLY A 114 5.81 -19.27 11.54
N ALA A 115 4.56 -18.86 11.38
CA ALA A 115 3.95 -18.74 10.06
C ALA A 115 4.66 -17.68 9.21
N CYS A 116 4.85 -17.98 7.93
CA CYS A 116 5.42 -17.03 6.98
C CYS A 116 4.31 -16.07 6.47
N LEU A 117 4.30 -14.84 6.93
CA LEU A 117 3.34 -13.84 6.46
C LEU A 117 3.94 -12.99 5.32
N VAL A 118 3.24 -12.84 4.23
CA VAL A 118 3.62 -11.98 3.09
C VAL A 118 2.54 -10.90 2.88
N ASN A 119 2.73 -9.66 3.41
CA ASN A 119 3.87 -9.17 4.21
C ASN A 119 3.60 -9.28 5.72
N PRO A 120 4.65 -9.21 6.59
CA PRO A 120 4.44 -9.06 8.03
C PRO A 120 3.55 -7.86 8.35
N PRO A 121 2.68 -7.91 9.37
CA PRO A 121 1.63 -6.90 9.58
C PRO A 121 2.15 -5.45 9.67
N PHE A 122 3.25 -5.22 10.40
CA PHE A 122 3.83 -3.88 10.51
C PHE A 122 4.49 -3.43 9.21
N ALA A 123 5.22 -4.30 8.53
CA ALA A 123 5.79 -4.00 7.22
C ALA A 123 4.67 -3.82 6.17
N GLY A 124 3.62 -4.63 6.22
CA GLY A 124 2.46 -4.53 5.34
C GLY A 124 1.74 -3.18 5.39
N SER A 125 1.84 -2.46 6.51
CA SER A 125 1.24 -1.13 6.67
C SER A 125 2.14 0.04 6.24
N VAL A 126 3.36 -0.21 5.80
CA VAL A 126 4.36 0.83 5.51
C VAL A 126 3.92 1.81 4.40
N ASN A 127 3.07 1.37 3.48
CA ASN A 127 2.50 2.22 2.44
C ASN A 127 1.57 3.31 2.98
N GLN A 128 1.05 3.15 4.21
CA GLN A 128 0.25 4.16 4.90
C GLN A 128 1.12 5.19 5.62
N TYR A 129 2.41 4.89 5.84
CA TYR A 129 3.36 5.75 6.53
C TYR A 129 4.42 6.31 5.58
N LYS A 130 3.98 6.89 4.44
CA LYS A 130 4.87 7.44 3.41
C LYS A 130 5.95 8.41 3.94
N PRO A 131 5.68 9.32 4.89
CA PRO A 131 6.72 10.17 5.47
C PRO A 131 7.85 9.37 6.15
N PHE A 132 7.52 8.30 6.87
CA PHE A 132 8.49 7.40 7.48
C PHE A 132 9.29 6.66 6.41
N GLN A 133 8.61 6.07 5.43
CA GLN A 133 9.24 5.38 4.30
C GLN A 133 10.28 6.27 3.61
N LEU A 134 9.87 7.47 3.18
CA LEU A 134 10.74 8.41 2.46
C LEU A 134 11.91 8.90 3.32
N SER A 135 11.66 9.23 4.59
CA SER A 135 12.71 9.68 5.52
C SER A 135 13.73 8.58 5.81
N GLY A 136 13.26 7.36 6.09
CA GLY A 136 14.11 6.21 6.37
C GLY A 136 14.98 5.83 5.17
N LEU A 137 14.38 5.73 3.99
CA LEU A 137 15.11 5.38 2.77
C LEU A 137 16.17 6.44 2.40
N ARG A 138 15.84 7.73 2.54
CA ARG A 138 16.82 8.82 2.34
C ARG A 138 18.00 8.72 3.29
N HIS A 139 17.74 8.43 4.57
CA HIS A 139 18.80 8.26 5.58
C HIS A 139 19.79 7.15 5.20
N HIS A 140 19.31 6.13 4.51
CA HIS A 140 20.11 5.01 4.01
C HIS A 140 20.67 5.20 2.59
N GLY A 141 20.57 6.41 2.03
CA GLY A 141 21.18 6.78 0.76
C GLY A 141 20.42 6.28 -0.49
N ILE A 142 19.14 5.91 -0.36
CA ILE A 142 18.30 5.65 -1.54
C ILE A 142 18.01 6.99 -2.25
N PRO A 143 18.24 7.09 -3.56
CA PRO A 143 17.91 8.28 -4.34
C PRO A 143 16.41 8.56 -4.34
N LEU A 144 16.03 9.74 -3.87
CA LEU A 144 14.63 10.18 -3.76
C LEU A 144 14.53 11.61 -4.28
N PRO A 145 13.41 12.03 -4.88
CA PRO A 145 13.12 13.43 -5.11
C PRO A 145 13.28 14.24 -3.83
N ARG A 146 13.71 15.49 -3.93
CA ARG A 146 13.67 16.38 -2.77
C ARG A 146 12.26 16.40 -2.20
N THR A 147 12.12 16.20 -0.89
CA THR A 147 10.82 15.95 -0.25
C THR A 147 10.66 16.82 0.98
N LEU A 148 9.49 17.43 1.12
CA LEU A 148 9.04 18.19 2.27
C LEU A 148 7.69 17.64 2.73
N VAL A 149 7.57 17.28 3.99
CA VAL A 149 6.27 16.94 4.61
C VAL A 149 5.94 18.04 5.61
N THR A 150 4.86 18.76 5.38
CA THR A 150 4.54 19.92 6.22
C THR A 150 3.06 20.30 6.16
N ASN A 151 2.61 21.00 7.20
CA ASN A 151 1.35 21.75 7.23
C ASN A 151 1.59 23.27 7.26
N ASN A 152 2.82 23.73 6.95
CA ASN A 152 3.19 25.15 6.96
C ASN A 152 3.33 25.69 5.54
N PRO A 153 2.41 26.59 5.08
CA PRO A 153 2.42 27.20 3.75
C PRO A 153 3.72 27.89 3.39
N GLU A 154 4.34 28.59 4.33
CA GLU A 154 5.57 29.36 4.07
C GLU A 154 6.78 28.44 3.81
N ARG A 155 6.79 27.24 4.40
CA ARG A 155 7.81 26.24 4.07
C ARG A 155 7.61 25.68 2.66
N VAL A 156 6.37 25.53 2.20
CA VAL A 156 6.06 25.08 0.84
C VAL A 156 6.51 26.12 -0.19
N LYS A 157 6.22 27.41 0.05
CA LYS A 157 6.65 28.49 -0.84
C LYS A 157 8.17 28.52 -1.00
N ARG A 158 8.92 28.42 0.10
CA ARG A 158 10.39 28.34 0.06
C ARG A 158 10.88 27.10 -0.67
N PHE A 159 10.24 25.96 -0.44
CA PHE A 159 10.59 24.73 -1.12
C PHE A 159 10.35 24.84 -2.64
N LEU A 160 9.24 25.47 -3.06
CA LEU A 160 8.96 25.76 -4.48
C LEU A 160 10.04 26.66 -5.11
N GLU A 161 10.49 27.70 -4.39
CA GLU A 161 11.58 28.58 -4.84
C GLU A 161 12.90 27.81 -5.01
N GLU A 162 13.17 26.82 -4.15
CA GLU A 162 14.39 26.02 -4.18
C GLU A 162 14.42 24.97 -5.30
N VAL A 163 13.28 24.33 -5.62
CA VAL A 163 13.23 23.20 -6.56
C VAL A 163 12.57 23.55 -7.91
N GLY A 164 11.81 24.63 -7.97
CA GLY A 164 11.20 25.18 -9.18
C GLY A 164 9.88 24.55 -9.56
N ASP A 165 9.74 23.24 -9.55
CA ASP A 165 8.52 22.52 -9.86
C ASP A 165 8.21 21.48 -8.78
N VAL A 166 6.96 21.48 -8.30
CA VAL A 166 6.57 20.71 -7.12
C VAL A 166 5.28 19.95 -7.41
N VAL A 167 5.28 18.69 -7.01
CA VAL A 167 4.09 17.86 -6.93
C VAL A 167 3.72 17.63 -5.47
N PHE A 168 2.45 17.33 -5.21
CA PHE A 168 1.97 17.03 -3.86
C PHE A 168 1.02 15.84 -3.84
N LYS A 169 1.03 15.13 -2.72
CA LYS A 169 0.17 13.97 -2.48
C LYS A 169 -0.14 13.83 -0.98
N PRO A 170 -1.26 13.18 -0.61
CA PRO A 170 -1.56 12.88 0.78
C PRO A 170 -0.48 12.00 1.43
N SER A 171 -0.27 12.16 2.74
CA SER A 171 0.73 11.39 3.48
C SER A 171 0.35 9.92 3.71
N MET A 172 -0.95 9.59 3.73
CA MET A 172 -1.44 8.22 3.88
C MET A 172 -1.90 7.56 2.57
N GLY A 173 -1.94 8.29 1.47
CA GLY A 173 -2.53 7.83 0.21
C GLY A 173 -4.01 8.20 0.06
N GLY A 174 -4.73 7.54 -0.85
CA GLY A 174 -6.17 7.79 -1.08
C GLY A 174 -6.48 8.89 -2.10
N ALA A 175 -5.49 9.62 -2.61
CA ALA A 175 -5.65 10.55 -3.71
C ALA A 175 -4.44 10.53 -4.65
N LEU A 176 -4.65 11.05 -5.86
CA LEU A 176 -3.66 11.14 -6.90
C LEU A 176 -2.58 12.19 -6.58
N CYS A 177 -1.39 12.01 -7.13
CA CYS A 177 -0.34 13.01 -7.15
C CYS A 177 -0.75 14.16 -8.10
N ARG A 178 -0.57 15.40 -7.66
CA ARG A 178 -0.92 16.59 -8.43
C ARG A 178 0.23 17.59 -8.45
N ARG A 179 0.35 18.33 -9.54
CA ARG A 179 1.31 19.44 -9.66
C ARG A 179 0.80 20.66 -8.88
N LEU A 180 1.68 21.32 -8.14
CA LEU A 180 1.35 22.54 -7.42
C LEU A 180 1.17 23.69 -8.40
N ASP A 181 -0.04 24.28 -8.40
CA ASP A 181 -0.37 25.43 -9.24
C ASP A 181 0.21 26.70 -8.63
N LYS A 182 1.15 27.33 -9.34
CA LYS A 182 1.82 28.55 -8.88
C LYS A 182 0.88 29.76 -8.81
N ASP A 183 -0.23 29.71 -9.54
CA ASP A 183 -1.23 30.77 -9.57
C ASP A 183 -2.27 30.65 -8.43
N LYS A 184 -2.19 29.56 -7.62
CA LYS A 184 -3.12 29.25 -6.53
C LYS A 184 -2.45 29.03 -5.18
N LEU A 185 -1.36 29.76 -4.93
CA LEU A 185 -0.60 29.58 -3.68
C LEU A 185 -1.38 30.00 -2.42
N GLU A 186 -2.45 30.76 -2.55
CA GLU A 186 -3.37 31.05 -1.44
C GLU A 186 -4.10 29.80 -0.94
N GLU A 187 -4.34 28.81 -1.79
CA GLU A 187 -4.95 27.53 -1.39
C GLU A 187 -4.05 26.73 -0.43
N LEU A 188 -2.77 27.06 -0.34
CA LEU A 188 -1.86 26.44 0.62
C LEU A 188 -2.29 26.63 2.08
N GLU A 189 -3.09 27.62 2.39
CA GLU A 189 -3.64 27.79 3.75
C GLU A 189 -4.47 26.56 4.19
N LEU A 190 -5.03 25.80 3.27
CA LEU A 190 -5.80 24.57 3.55
C LEU A 190 -4.94 23.48 4.21
N ILE A 191 -3.63 23.44 3.93
CA ILE A 191 -2.75 22.41 4.51
C ILE A 191 -2.53 22.58 6.02
N ARG A 192 -2.84 23.74 6.60
CA ARG A 192 -2.71 23.97 8.04
C ARG A 192 -3.48 22.94 8.88
N LYS A 193 -4.55 22.39 8.32
CA LYS A 193 -5.39 21.38 8.97
C LYS A 193 -4.84 19.97 8.86
N SER A 194 -4.00 19.70 7.85
CA SER A 194 -3.50 18.36 7.57
C SER A 194 -2.17 18.43 6.83
N PRO A 195 -1.12 17.74 7.29
CA PRO A 195 0.16 17.73 6.60
C PRO A 195 0.04 17.02 5.25
N VAL A 196 0.79 17.53 4.27
CA VAL A 196 0.86 17.03 2.90
C VAL A 196 2.32 16.73 2.55
N ILE A 197 2.56 15.78 1.68
CA ILE A 197 3.86 15.52 1.09
C ILE A 197 3.99 16.38 -0.16
N PHE A 198 5.06 17.19 -0.21
CA PHE A 198 5.49 17.94 -1.37
C PHE A 198 6.80 17.35 -1.86
N GLN A 199 6.93 17.12 -3.16
CA GLN A 199 8.13 16.57 -3.77
C GLN A 199 8.52 17.39 -4.99
N GLU A 200 9.83 17.47 -5.24
CA GLU A 200 10.35 17.91 -6.53
C GLU A 200 9.72 17.06 -7.64
N CYS A 201 9.21 17.71 -8.68
CA CYS A 201 8.67 17.03 -9.85
C CYS A 201 9.82 16.47 -10.67
N ILE A 202 9.92 15.13 -10.71
CA ILE A 202 10.91 14.45 -11.55
C ILE A 202 10.25 14.11 -12.88
N GLU A 203 10.76 14.67 -13.97
CA GLU A 203 10.37 14.31 -15.32
C GLU A 203 11.05 13.00 -15.69
N GLY A 204 10.29 12.05 -16.25
CA GLY A 204 10.77 10.73 -16.61
C GLY A 204 9.66 9.71 -16.72
N GLU A 205 10.04 8.50 -17.12
CA GLU A 205 9.13 7.37 -17.26
C GLU A 205 8.79 6.75 -15.90
N ASP A 206 7.55 6.33 -15.73
CA ASP A 206 7.15 5.55 -14.56
C ASP A 206 7.59 4.11 -14.71
N VAL A 207 8.34 3.62 -13.73
CA VAL A 207 8.82 2.23 -13.72
C VAL A 207 8.23 1.53 -12.49
N ARG A 208 7.62 0.36 -12.70
CA ARG A 208 7.16 -0.52 -11.65
C ARG A 208 8.01 -1.77 -11.57
N VAL A 209 8.52 -2.05 -10.37
CA VAL A 209 9.36 -3.21 -10.08
C VAL A 209 8.67 -4.09 -9.05
N MET A 210 8.42 -5.33 -9.41
CA MET A 210 7.87 -6.33 -8.48
C MET A 210 9.02 -7.08 -7.81
N MET A 211 9.14 -6.91 -6.50
CA MET A 211 10.21 -7.49 -5.69
C MET A 211 9.68 -8.61 -4.79
N VAL A 212 10.36 -9.74 -4.78
CA VAL A 212 10.09 -10.86 -3.85
C VAL A 212 11.38 -11.27 -3.18
N ASN A 213 11.45 -11.14 -1.85
CA ASN A 213 12.62 -11.55 -1.04
C ASN A 213 13.97 -11.03 -1.59
N GLY A 214 14.03 -9.81 -2.07
CA GLY A 214 15.26 -9.18 -2.59
C GLY A 214 15.52 -9.40 -4.08
N GLU A 215 14.68 -10.17 -4.77
CA GLU A 215 14.77 -10.43 -6.20
C GLU A 215 13.73 -9.61 -6.98
N ALA A 216 14.14 -9.00 -8.09
CA ALA A 216 13.24 -8.37 -9.04
C ALA A 216 12.63 -9.47 -9.94
N VAL A 217 11.37 -9.81 -9.71
CA VAL A 217 10.68 -10.85 -10.48
C VAL A 217 10.01 -10.33 -11.74
N SER A 218 9.78 -9.02 -11.81
CA SER A 218 9.25 -8.32 -12.99
C SER A 218 9.59 -6.85 -12.87
N SER A 219 9.92 -6.22 -14.00
CA SER A 219 10.09 -4.78 -14.11
C SER A 219 9.54 -4.28 -15.43
N MET A 220 8.84 -3.16 -15.39
CA MET A 220 8.13 -2.62 -16.54
C MET A 220 8.03 -1.10 -16.48
N ILE A 221 8.06 -0.48 -17.64
CA ILE A 221 7.66 0.91 -17.82
C ILE A 221 6.14 0.94 -17.93
N VAL A 222 5.51 1.84 -17.19
CA VAL A 222 4.07 2.11 -17.28
C VAL A 222 3.88 3.27 -18.26
N ASP A 223 3.39 2.98 -19.46
CA ASP A 223 3.12 4.02 -20.45
C ASP A 223 1.90 4.84 -20.00
N SER A 224 2.13 6.10 -19.66
CA SER A 224 1.09 7.05 -19.28
C SER A 224 1.43 8.46 -19.78
N THR A 225 0.39 9.20 -20.14
CA THR A 225 0.49 10.61 -20.53
C THR A 225 0.18 11.54 -19.36
N THR A 226 -0.18 11.01 -18.21
CA THR A 226 -0.57 11.77 -17.02
C THR A 226 0.57 11.80 -15.99
N LEU A 227 0.53 12.78 -15.10
CA LEU A 227 1.51 12.91 -14.01
C LEU A 227 1.50 11.71 -13.05
N ASP A 228 0.32 11.19 -12.80
CA ASP A 228 0.09 9.97 -12.01
C ASP A 228 -0.61 8.97 -12.93
N PHE A 229 0.05 7.88 -13.27
CA PHE A 229 -0.46 6.88 -14.23
C PHE A 229 -1.83 6.31 -13.82
N ARG A 230 -2.21 6.39 -12.54
CA ARG A 230 -3.53 5.97 -12.04
C ARG A 230 -4.67 6.89 -12.52
N ASP A 231 -4.34 8.11 -12.95
CA ASP A 231 -5.28 9.07 -13.54
C ASP A 231 -5.47 8.84 -15.05
N ASP A 232 -4.69 7.95 -15.64
CA ASP A 232 -4.82 7.58 -17.05
C ASP A 232 -6.07 6.69 -17.24
N PRO A 233 -7.00 7.08 -18.12
CA PRO A 233 -8.21 6.28 -18.39
C PRO A 233 -7.91 4.86 -18.87
N ASN A 234 -6.82 4.65 -19.58
CA ASN A 234 -6.42 3.33 -20.06
C ASN A 234 -5.96 2.46 -18.88
N TYR A 235 -5.24 3.00 -17.93
CA TYR A 235 -4.85 2.28 -16.72
C TYR A 235 -6.08 1.86 -15.91
N SER A 236 -7.01 2.79 -15.67
CA SER A 236 -8.23 2.54 -14.88
C SER A 236 -9.17 1.51 -15.53
N SER A 237 -9.16 1.41 -16.86
CA SER A 237 -9.98 0.42 -17.62
C SER A 237 -9.29 -0.94 -17.78
N GLY A 238 -8.05 -1.10 -17.30
CA GLY A 238 -7.25 -2.30 -17.52
C GLY A 238 -6.63 -2.40 -18.93
N ALA A 239 -6.73 -1.35 -19.75
CA ALA A 239 -6.12 -1.24 -21.07
C ALA A 239 -4.76 -0.53 -21.05
N GLY A 240 -4.16 -0.36 -19.87
CA GLY A 240 -2.84 0.24 -19.71
C GLY A 240 -1.78 -0.50 -20.51
N THR A 241 -0.86 0.26 -21.09
CA THR A 241 0.25 -0.29 -21.86
C THR A 241 1.49 -0.37 -20.98
N TYR A 242 2.16 -1.49 -21.06
CA TYR A 242 3.36 -1.78 -20.29
C TYR A 242 4.45 -2.26 -21.23
N ARG A 243 5.68 -1.77 -21.01
CA ARG A 243 6.86 -2.25 -21.73
C ARG A 243 7.79 -2.94 -20.73
N GLU A 244 8.19 -4.16 -21.02
CA GLU A 244 9.20 -4.85 -20.22
C GLU A 244 10.49 -4.05 -20.18
N LEU A 245 11.12 -3.97 -19.01
CA LEU A 245 12.36 -3.26 -18.78
C LEU A 245 13.34 -4.16 -18.05
N GLU A 246 14.51 -4.36 -18.62
CA GLU A 246 15.63 -4.98 -17.90
C GLU A 246 16.34 -3.90 -17.08
N LEU A 247 16.31 -4.06 -15.74
CA LEU A 247 16.93 -3.10 -14.85
C LEU A 247 18.43 -3.36 -14.69
N PRO A 248 19.25 -2.31 -14.58
CA PRO A 248 20.65 -2.44 -14.17
C PRO A 248 20.79 -3.10 -12.79
N ASP A 249 21.85 -3.87 -12.58
CA ASP A 249 22.09 -4.62 -11.34
C ASP A 249 22.13 -3.73 -10.09
N ASP A 250 22.68 -2.52 -10.22
CA ASP A 250 22.75 -1.55 -9.12
C ASP A 250 21.37 -1.01 -8.76
N ILE A 251 20.46 -0.89 -9.71
CA ILE A 251 19.06 -0.49 -9.47
C ILE A 251 18.27 -1.63 -8.83
N VAL A 252 18.49 -2.89 -9.27
CA VAL A 252 17.92 -4.06 -8.59
C VAL A 252 18.42 -4.11 -7.14
N ALA A 253 19.72 -3.92 -6.91
CA ALA A 253 20.30 -3.87 -5.57
C ALA A 253 19.74 -2.72 -4.72
N MET A 254 19.48 -1.56 -5.31
CA MET A 254 18.81 -0.43 -4.65
C MET A 254 17.38 -0.80 -4.22
N CYS A 255 16.61 -1.44 -5.10
CA CYS A 255 15.26 -1.91 -4.81
C CYS A 255 15.26 -2.99 -3.70
N ALA A 256 16.18 -3.94 -3.76
CA ALA A 256 16.35 -4.98 -2.73
C ALA A 256 16.70 -4.37 -1.37
N LYS A 257 17.59 -3.38 -1.35
CA LYS A 257 17.93 -2.62 -0.14
C LYS A 257 16.72 -1.88 0.43
N ALA A 258 15.95 -1.19 -0.43
CA ALA A 258 14.73 -0.49 -0.01
C ALA A 258 13.70 -1.47 0.56
N GLN A 259 13.46 -2.60 -0.10
CA GLN A 259 12.57 -3.66 0.35
C GLN A 259 12.96 -4.18 1.73
N SER A 260 14.25 -4.48 1.92
CA SER A 260 14.80 -4.98 3.19
C SER A 260 14.65 -3.96 4.32
N LEU A 261 14.98 -2.68 4.07
CA LEU A 261 14.85 -1.59 5.05
C LEU A 261 13.40 -1.37 5.51
N LEU A 262 12.44 -1.65 4.65
CA LEU A 262 11.02 -1.55 4.94
C LEU A 262 10.44 -2.85 5.54
N GLY A 263 11.23 -3.91 5.65
CA GLY A 263 10.81 -5.21 6.18
C GLY A 263 9.84 -5.97 5.27
N LEU A 264 9.76 -5.62 3.99
CA LEU A 264 8.84 -6.22 3.04
C LEU A 264 9.41 -7.52 2.46
N ARG A 265 8.59 -8.54 2.34
CA ARG A 265 8.87 -9.80 1.61
C ARG A 265 8.39 -9.75 0.17
N PHE A 266 7.32 -9.00 -0.07
CA PHE A 266 6.76 -8.69 -1.38
C PHE A 266 6.50 -7.20 -1.48
N ALA A 267 6.91 -6.57 -2.58
CA ALA A 267 6.72 -5.14 -2.81
C ALA A 267 6.53 -4.82 -4.30
N GLY A 268 5.65 -3.88 -4.59
CA GLY A 268 5.67 -3.13 -5.84
C GLY A 268 6.38 -1.81 -5.59
N ILE A 269 7.56 -1.64 -6.18
CA ILE A 269 8.35 -0.42 -6.05
C ILE A 269 8.10 0.45 -7.28
N ASP A 270 7.74 1.69 -7.04
CA ASP A 270 7.57 2.70 -8.07
C ASP A 270 8.83 3.57 -8.15
N LEU A 271 9.39 3.69 -9.35
CA LEU A 271 10.56 4.52 -9.66
C LEU A 271 10.19 5.53 -10.74
N LYS A 272 10.96 6.64 -10.81
CA LYS A 272 11.06 7.49 -12.00
C LYS A 272 12.40 7.25 -12.67
N TYR A 273 12.37 6.94 -13.96
CA TYR A 273 13.54 6.78 -14.82
C TYR A 273 13.72 8.02 -15.70
N CYS A 274 14.86 8.66 -15.59
CA CYS A 274 15.20 9.88 -16.32
C CYS A 274 16.14 9.61 -17.49
N ASP A 275 16.18 10.52 -18.47
CA ASP A 275 16.97 10.41 -19.72
C ASP A 275 18.49 10.24 -19.54
N ASN A 276 19.01 10.49 -18.33
CA ASN A 276 20.43 10.36 -17.99
C ASN A 276 20.75 9.08 -17.21
N ASP A 277 19.97 8.03 -17.40
CA ASP A 277 20.07 6.73 -16.69
C ASP A 277 19.98 6.85 -15.16
N THR A 278 19.30 7.90 -14.67
CA THR A 278 19.09 8.09 -13.24
C THR A 278 17.73 7.58 -12.82
N TYR A 279 17.69 6.81 -11.72
CA TYR A 279 16.47 6.31 -11.12
C TYR A 279 16.21 6.97 -9.77
N TYR A 280 15.00 7.46 -9.59
CA TYR A 280 14.53 7.96 -8.30
C TYR A 280 13.47 7.04 -7.74
N PHE A 281 13.64 6.63 -6.50
CA PHE A 281 12.61 5.87 -5.79
C PHE A 281 11.45 6.80 -5.42
N ILE A 282 10.22 6.39 -5.70
CA ILE A 282 9.00 7.17 -5.44
C ILE A 282 8.24 6.60 -4.24
N GLU A 283 7.93 5.30 -4.26
CA GLU A 283 7.26 4.62 -3.14
C GLU A 283 7.39 3.10 -3.26
N ALA A 284 7.19 2.40 -2.13
CA ALA A 284 6.98 0.95 -2.09
C ALA A 284 5.57 0.65 -1.61
N ASN A 285 4.89 -0.21 -2.34
CA ASN A 285 3.57 -0.71 -2.03
C ASN A 285 3.68 -2.15 -1.51
N SER A 286 3.09 -2.42 -0.36
CA SER A 286 3.14 -3.73 0.30
C SER A 286 2.11 -4.72 -0.24
N SER A 287 1.14 -4.26 -1.03
CA SER A 287 0.09 -5.05 -1.67
C SER A 287 -0.22 -4.42 -3.03
N PRO A 288 0.74 -4.53 -3.97
CA PRO A 288 0.69 -3.87 -5.28
C PRO A 288 -0.38 -4.48 -6.21
#